data_46f07054060c89e5ac16f55c2fd44523
#
_entry.id   46f07054060c89e5ac16f55c2fd44523
#
_cell.length_a   1.000
_cell.length_b   1.000
_cell.length_c   1.000
_cell.angle_alpha   90.00
_cell.angle_beta   90.00
_cell.angle_gamma   90.00
#
_symmetry.space_group_name_H-M   'P 1'
#
loop_
_entity.id
_entity.type
_entity.pdbx_description
1 polymer ?
#
loop_
_entity_poly.entity_id
_entity_poly.type
_entity_poly.pdbx_seq_one_letter_code
_entity_poly.pdbx_strand_id
1 'polypeptide(L)'
;MQLIIVTGLSGGGKSIAIRQLEDSGFYCIDNLPAEFLLPIAENLEKNGTRAAAVAIDARSHATFENAFTALEALSQRGIDVRILFLTASNEELLRRFSETRRRHPLSTLAEHQGRELTLNEAIARKREIMAPVTETAHVLDTTRLLPSQLRRWVQQFVKQPAAKLTLTFESFGYKRGLPYASDLVFDVRCLPNPYYSPELRPLTGLDAPVASYLAQEPLVSEMIDDIAAFIAKWLPHYRGQNRHYLTICIGCTGGQHRSVYVAEMLGRRFADQAGTIVRHRALSANLLPENKLQTL
;
A
#
# COMPACT_ATOMS: atom_id res chain seq x y z
N MET A 1 3.99 22.11 -5.11
CA MET A 1 5.00 21.03 -4.89
C MET A 1 4.28 19.77 -4.45
N GLN A 2 4.71 18.59 -4.93
CA GLN A 2 4.30 17.29 -4.40
C GLN A 2 5.30 16.83 -3.33
N LEU A 3 4.83 16.45 -2.15
CA LEU A 3 5.67 15.97 -1.05
C LEU A 3 5.21 14.59 -0.59
N ILE A 4 6.08 13.58 -0.71
CA ILE A 4 5.79 12.22 -0.24
C ILE A 4 6.56 11.96 1.05
N ILE A 5 5.82 11.64 2.11
CA ILE A 5 6.40 11.19 3.37
C ILE A 5 6.44 9.67 3.37
N VAL A 6 7.63 9.11 3.42
CA VAL A 6 7.84 7.65 3.50
C VAL A 6 8.12 7.29 4.95
N THR A 7 7.22 6.52 5.54
CA THR A 7 7.38 6.08 6.93
C THR A 7 6.96 4.61 7.08
N GLY A 8 6.94 4.09 8.29
CA GLY A 8 6.50 2.72 8.56
C GLY A 8 7.44 1.94 9.45
N LEU A 9 7.19 0.65 9.54
CA LEU A 9 7.94 -0.24 10.42
C LEU A 9 9.39 -0.40 9.94
N SER A 10 10.30 -0.59 10.90
CA SER A 10 11.69 -0.93 10.60
C SER A 10 11.73 -2.29 9.89
N GLY A 11 12.45 -2.37 8.77
CA GLY A 11 12.39 -3.57 7.90
C GLY A 11 11.21 -3.59 6.92
N GLY A 12 10.30 -2.61 6.95
CA GLY A 12 9.13 -2.51 6.07
C GLY A 12 9.43 -2.20 4.58
N GLY A 13 10.68 -1.82 4.24
CA GLY A 13 11.07 -1.57 2.84
C GLY A 13 11.25 -0.09 2.49
N LYS A 14 11.33 0.82 3.46
CA LYS A 14 11.51 2.26 3.25
C LYS A 14 12.65 2.62 2.28
N SER A 15 13.82 1.99 2.43
CA SER A 15 14.97 2.27 1.57
C SER A 15 14.72 1.89 0.10
N ILE A 16 13.89 0.86 -0.17
CA ILE A 16 13.51 0.50 -1.54
C ILE A 16 12.56 1.56 -2.10
N ALA A 17 11.62 2.03 -1.29
CA ALA A 17 10.67 3.05 -1.70
C ALA A 17 11.35 4.39 -1.99
N ILE A 18 12.26 4.85 -1.13
CA ILE A 18 13.03 6.09 -1.33
C ILE A 18 13.85 6.03 -2.62
N ARG A 19 14.60 4.94 -2.86
CA ARG A 19 15.36 4.78 -4.10
C ARG A 19 14.46 4.80 -5.34
N GLN A 20 13.28 4.16 -5.25
CA GLN A 20 12.33 4.19 -6.36
C GLN A 20 11.74 5.58 -6.61
N LEU A 21 11.53 6.38 -5.57
CA LEU A 21 11.11 7.77 -5.69
C LEU A 21 12.20 8.63 -6.33
N GLU A 22 13.46 8.43 -5.94
CA GLU A 22 14.62 9.07 -6.55
C GLU A 22 14.72 8.73 -8.05
N ASP A 23 14.62 7.45 -8.40
CA ASP A 23 14.57 6.98 -9.80
C ASP A 23 13.38 7.58 -10.59
N SER A 24 12.32 8.00 -9.88
CA SER A 24 11.14 8.66 -10.45
C SER A 24 11.27 10.19 -10.51
N GLY A 25 12.43 10.76 -10.18
CA GLY A 25 12.74 12.19 -10.28
C GLY A 25 12.36 13.01 -9.05
N PHE A 26 12.10 12.40 -7.90
CA PHE A 26 11.88 13.11 -6.64
C PHE A 26 13.21 13.52 -6.01
N TYR A 27 13.25 14.69 -5.40
CA TYR A 27 14.34 15.08 -4.50
C TYR A 27 14.15 14.33 -3.19
N CYS A 28 15.06 13.39 -2.87
CA CYS A 28 14.89 12.46 -1.76
C CYS A 28 15.78 12.82 -0.55
N ILE A 29 15.20 12.79 0.64
CA ILE A 29 15.88 12.94 1.92
C ILE A 29 15.57 11.71 2.77
N ASP A 30 16.59 10.96 3.17
CA ASP A 30 16.43 9.78 4.02
C ASP A 30 16.70 10.12 5.49
N ASN A 31 15.92 9.52 6.38
CA ASN A 31 16.06 9.61 7.84
C ASN A 31 16.04 11.05 8.40
N LEU A 32 15.10 11.87 7.90
CA LEU A 32 14.92 13.24 8.40
C LEU A 32 14.26 13.22 9.79
N PRO A 33 14.80 13.92 10.80
CA PRO A 33 14.06 14.19 12.03
C PRO A 33 12.81 15.03 11.75
N ALA A 34 11.70 14.71 12.42
CA ALA A 34 10.39 15.30 12.11
C ALA A 34 10.34 16.83 12.28
N GLU A 35 11.12 17.39 13.22
CA GLU A 35 11.22 18.82 13.48
C GLU A 35 11.79 19.62 12.30
N PHE A 36 12.54 18.99 11.41
CA PHE A 36 13.09 19.62 10.22
C PHE A 36 12.18 19.52 8.99
N LEU A 37 11.06 18.84 9.08
CA LEU A 37 10.17 18.62 7.94
C LEU A 37 9.65 19.93 7.36
N LEU A 38 9.11 20.83 8.20
CA LEU A 38 8.55 22.09 7.76
C LEU A 38 9.62 23.03 7.17
N PRO A 39 10.75 23.31 7.86
CA PRO A 39 11.82 24.16 7.30
C PRO A 39 12.39 23.65 5.98
N ILE A 40 12.57 22.34 5.84
CA ILE A 40 13.10 21.74 4.60
C ILE A 40 12.09 21.85 3.47
N ALA A 41 10.81 21.52 3.72
CA ALA A 41 9.77 21.62 2.71
C ALA A 41 9.62 23.07 2.19
N GLU A 42 9.68 24.07 3.07
CA GLU A 42 9.67 25.49 2.70
C GLU A 42 10.89 25.89 1.85
N ASN A 43 12.05 25.39 2.20
CA ASN A 43 13.27 25.66 1.45
C ASN A 43 13.21 25.05 0.04
N LEU A 44 12.77 23.79 -0.06
CA LEU A 44 12.61 23.08 -1.35
C LEU A 44 11.60 23.81 -2.24
N GLU A 45 10.48 24.26 -1.68
CA GLU A 45 9.46 25.01 -2.42
C GLU A 45 10.01 26.33 -2.95
N LYS A 46 10.70 27.10 -2.12
CA LYS A 46 11.36 28.36 -2.52
C LYS A 46 12.38 28.17 -3.63
N ASN A 47 13.07 27.04 -3.65
CA ASN A 47 14.04 26.68 -4.69
C ASN A 47 13.41 26.08 -5.96
N GLY A 48 12.07 26.06 -6.05
CA GLY A 48 11.34 25.60 -7.23
C GLY A 48 11.29 24.08 -7.38
N THR A 49 11.55 23.31 -6.31
CA THR A 49 11.43 21.85 -6.33
C THR A 49 9.97 21.47 -6.54
N ARG A 50 9.69 20.69 -7.59
CA ARG A 50 8.33 20.26 -7.92
C ARG A 50 7.88 19.01 -7.18
N ALA A 51 8.82 18.12 -6.88
CA ALA A 51 8.56 16.82 -6.27
C ALA A 51 9.67 16.46 -5.26
N ALA A 52 9.29 16.17 -4.03
CA ALA A 52 10.21 15.76 -2.97
C ALA A 52 9.67 14.55 -2.21
N ALA A 53 10.57 13.72 -1.70
CA ALA A 53 10.24 12.59 -0.86
C ALA A 53 11.13 12.58 0.39
N VAL A 54 10.52 12.39 1.54
CA VAL A 54 11.21 12.44 2.83
C VAL A 54 10.93 11.18 3.63
N ALA A 55 11.97 10.43 4.00
CA ALA A 55 11.79 9.32 4.91
C ALA A 55 11.91 9.81 6.36
N ILE A 56 10.90 9.51 7.16
CA ILE A 56 10.85 9.82 8.59
C ILE A 56 10.78 8.51 9.38
N ASP A 57 11.69 8.34 10.33
CA ASP A 57 11.66 7.22 11.26
C ASP A 57 11.24 7.69 12.66
N ALA A 58 9.94 7.68 12.93
CA ALA A 58 9.42 8.06 14.24
C ALA A 58 9.84 7.03 15.31
N ARG A 59 10.50 7.52 16.35
CA ARG A 59 10.98 6.71 17.48
C ARG A 59 10.19 6.94 18.78
N SER A 60 9.29 7.92 18.78
CA SER A 60 8.41 8.26 19.90
C SER A 60 7.07 8.83 19.40
N HIS A 61 6.05 8.85 20.26
CA HIS A 61 4.78 9.52 19.95
C HIS A 61 4.98 11.03 19.70
N ALA A 62 5.79 11.70 20.54
CA ALA A 62 6.06 13.14 20.41
C ALA A 62 6.70 13.51 19.05
N THR A 63 7.63 12.68 18.54
CA THR A 63 8.22 12.86 17.21
C THR A 63 7.12 12.83 16.11
N PHE A 64 6.08 12.08 16.37
CA PHE A 64 5.00 11.87 15.42
C PHE A 64 3.98 13.02 15.42
N GLU A 65 3.59 13.50 16.60
CA GLU A 65 2.69 14.66 16.75
C GLU A 65 3.29 15.91 16.07
N ASN A 66 4.58 16.15 16.25
CA ASN A 66 5.30 17.22 15.58
C ASN A 66 5.28 17.08 14.04
N ALA A 67 5.40 15.85 13.54
CA ALA A 67 5.32 15.60 12.10
C ALA A 67 3.91 15.88 11.56
N PHE A 68 2.85 15.47 12.25
CA PHE A 68 1.47 15.74 11.84
C PHE A 68 1.15 17.22 11.76
N THR A 69 1.52 17.98 12.78
CA THR A 69 1.35 19.45 12.78
C THR A 69 2.06 20.11 11.60
N ALA A 70 3.28 19.64 11.28
CA ALA A 70 4.01 20.14 10.11
C ALA A 70 3.30 19.78 8.80
N LEU A 71 2.77 18.53 8.68
CA LEU A 71 2.05 18.08 7.48
C LEU A 71 0.74 18.86 7.24
N GLU A 72 -0.01 19.15 8.30
CA GLU A 72 -1.21 19.99 8.22
C GLU A 72 -0.86 21.41 7.75
N ALA A 73 0.18 22.02 8.31
CA ALA A 73 0.63 23.34 7.91
C ALA A 73 1.06 23.39 6.44
N LEU A 74 1.73 22.34 5.95
CA LEU A 74 2.14 22.22 4.53
C LEU A 74 0.94 22.04 3.61
N SER A 75 -0.05 21.23 4.01
CA SER A 75 -1.29 21.03 3.26
C SER A 75 -2.12 22.30 3.15
N GLN A 76 -2.20 23.10 4.22
CA GLN A 76 -2.87 24.41 4.21
C GLN A 76 -2.23 25.42 3.26
N ARG A 77 -0.95 25.25 2.95
CA ARG A 77 -0.23 26.06 1.96
C ARG A 77 -0.39 25.57 0.51
N GLY A 78 -1.18 24.53 0.28
CA GLY A 78 -1.44 23.98 -1.04
C GLY A 78 -0.36 23.02 -1.56
N ILE A 79 0.51 22.52 -0.68
CA ILE A 79 1.44 21.44 -1.01
C ILE A 79 0.65 20.12 -1.05
N ASP A 80 0.80 19.34 -2.13
CA ASP A 80 0.21 18.00 -2.23
C ASP A 80 1.02 17.02 -1.35
N VAL A 81 0.60 16.89 -0.09
CA VAL A 81 1.25 16.01 0.89
C VAL A 81 0.61 14.64 0.87
N ARG A 82 1.42 13.60 0.70
CA ARG A 82 0.98 12.20 0.72
C ARG A 82 1.86 11.38 1.64
N ILE A 83 1.24 10.52 2.45
CA ILE A 83 1.95 9.63 3.38
C ILE A 83 1.93 8.21 2.84
N LEU A 84 3.10 7.64 2.63
CA LEU A 84 3.30 6.23 2.28
C LEU A 84 3.81 5.48 3.50
N PHE A 85 2.97 4.63 4.07
CA PHE A 85 3.30 3.82 5.24
C PHE A 85 3.63 2.38 4.84
N LEU A 86 4.85 1.94 5.12
CA LEU A 86 5.33 0.61 4.77
C LEU A 86 5.28 -0.32 5.99
N THR A 87 4.54 -1.42 5.87
CA THR A 87 4.39 -2.44 6.91
C THR A 87 4.70 -3.83 6.39
N ALA A 88 4.83 -4.80 7.29
CA ALA A 88 4.85 -6.22 6.98
C ALA A 88 4.38 -7.02 8.22
N SER A 89 4.09 -8.33 8.04
CA SER A 89 3.79 -9.21 9.17
C SER A 89 4.98 -9.32 10.12
N ASN A 90 4.71 -9.64 11.38
CA ASN A 90 5.78 -9.80 12.37
C ASN A 90 6.79 -10.88 11.97
N GLU A 91 6.31 -12.01 11.44
CA GLU A 91 7.16 -13.09 10.93
C GLU A 91 8.10 -12.60 9.83
N GLU A 92 7.59 -11.83 8.88
CA GLU A 92 8.36 -11.28 7.79
C GLU A 92 9.41 -10.27 8.28
N LEU A 93 9.05 -9.40 9.22
CA LEU A 93 9.98 -8.46 9.83
C LEU A 93 11.09 -9.18 10.59
N LEU A 94 10.75 -10.17 11.42
CA LEU A 94 11.73 -11.01 12.12
C LEU A 94 12.70 -11.68 11.16
N ARG A 95 12.17 -12.27 10.06
CA ARG A 95 12.99 -12.89 9.02
C ARG A 95 13.97 -11.88 8.40
N ARG A 96 13.50 -10.70 8.02
CA ARG A 96 14.34 -9.63 7.42
C ARG A 96 15.42 -9.12 8.37
N PHE A 97 15.11 -8.98 9.65
CA PHE A 97 16.10 -8.60 10.66
C PHE A 97 17.16 -9.70 10.86
N SER A 98 16.76 -10.96 10.88
CA SER A 98 17.69 -12.10 10.96
C SER A 98 18.62 -12.16 9.75
N GLU A 99 18.12 -11.95 8.54
CA GLU A 99 18.90 -11.94 7.30
C GLU A 99 19.91 -10.78 7.25
N THR A 100 19.48 -9.58 7.67
CA THR A 100 20.33 -8.39 7.62
C THR A 100 21.26 -8.25 8.82
N ARG A 101 21.06 -9.02 9.88
CA ARG A 101 21.79 -8.95 11.15
C ARG A 101 21.86 -7.53 11.76
N ARG A 102 20.86 -6.69 11.46
CA ARG A 102 20.77 -5.33 11.99
C ARG A 102 20.01 -5.35 13.31
N ARG A 103 20.41 -4.48 14.24
CA ARG A 103 19.63 -4.23 15.46
C ARG A 103 18.42 -3.35 15.15
N HIS A 104 17.33 -3.59 15.87
CA HIS A 104 16.15 -2.73 15.73
C HIS A 104 16.42 -1.37 16.41
N PRO A 105 16.08 -0.22 15.79
CA PRO A 105 16.36 1.11 16.34
C PRO A 105 15.82 1.33 17.76
N LEU A 106 14.65 0.78 18.09
CA LEU A 106 14.10 0.88 19.45
C LEU A 106 14.84 -0.01 20.46
N SER A 107 15.38 -1.16 20.06
CA SER A 107 16.21 -1.98 20.94
C SER A 107 17.51 -1.25 21.30
N THR A 108 18.15 -0.60 20.31
CA THR A 108 19.33 0.22 20.54
C THR A 108 19.03 1.40 21.48
N LEU A 109 17.89 2.07 21.27
CA LEU A 109 17.46 3.18 22.14
C LEU A 109 17.19 2.72 23.58
N ALA A 110 16.53 1.58 23.74
CA ALA A 110 16.25 0.99 25.06
C ALA A 110 17.55 0.63 25.81
N GLU A 111 18.53 0.05 25.09
CA GLU A 111 19.85 -0.29 25.65
C GLU A 111 20.58 0.96 26.18
N HIS A 112 20.53 2.09 25.45
CA HIS A 112 21.07 3.36 25.93
C HIS A 112 20.35 3.92 27.17
N GLN A 113 19.11 3.48 27.42
CA GLN A 113 18.32 3.83 28.61
C GLN A 113 18.44 2.78 29.74
N GLY A 114 19.36 1.82 29.62
CA GLY A 114 19.53 0.74 30.59
C GLY A 114 18.39 -0.28 30.61
N ARG A 115 17.66 -0.43 29.49
CA ARG A 115 16.57 -1.40 29.33
C ARG A 115 16.91 -2.41 28.24
N GLU A 116 16.51 -3.64 28.42
CA GLU A 116 16.56 -4.64 27.37
C GLU A 116 15.21 -4.71 26.66
N LEU A 117 15.23 -4.73 25.33
CA LEU A 117 14.04 -4.88 24.51
C LEU A 117 14.32 -5.93 23.42
N THR A 118 13.60 -7.03 23.47
CA THR A 118 13.68 -8.07 22.45
C THR A 118 13.22 -7.54 21.08
N LEU A 119 13.62 -8.20 20.01
CA LEU A 119 13.20 -7.79 18.66
C LEU A 119 11.67 -7.83 18.50
N ASN A 120 11.00 -8.84 19.05
CA ASN A 120 9.54 -8.95 19.04
C ASN A 120 8.86 -7.77 19.75
N GLU A 121 9.32 -7.44 20.94
CA GLU A 121 8.80 -6.30 21.71
C GLU A 121 9.08 -4.98 21.00
N ALA A 122 10.26 -4.81 20.41
CA ALA A 122 10.60 -3.63 19.64
C ALA A 122 9.68 -3.45 18.41
N ILE A 123 9.36 -4.53 17.68
CA ILE A 123 8.42 -4.49 16.56
C ILE A 123 7.00 -4.16 17.05
N ALA A 124 6.53 -4.81 18.12
CA ALA A 124 5.21 -4.56 18.71
C ALA A 124 5.10 -3.10 19.17
N ARG A 125 6.09 -2.61 19.91
CA ARG A 125 6.13 -1.22 20.36
C ARG A 125 6.16 -0.21 19.22
N LYS A 126 6.95 -0.49 18.17
CA LYS A 126 6.96 0.36 16.98
C LYS A 126 5.59 0.41 16.32
N ARG A 127 4.88 -0.71 16.25
CA ARG A 127 3.54 -0.79 15.69
C ARG A 127 2.53 0.04 16.47
N GLU A 128 2.58 0.00 17.79
CA GLU A 128 1.75 0.82 18.68
C GLU A 128 2.01 2.32 18.44
N ILE A 129 3.28 2.74 18.43
CA ILE A 129 3.69 4.13 18.19
C ILE A 129 3.17 4.63 16.83
N MET A 130 3.17 3.76 15.82
CA MET A 130 2.84 4.13 14.45
C MET A 130 1.36 3.90 14.08
N ALA A 131 0.55 3.34 14.97
CA ALA A 131 -0.86 3.05 14.68
C ALA A 131 -1.67 4.27 14.21
N PRO A 132 -1.55 5.47 14.80
CA PRO A 132 -2.31 6.65 14.37
C PRO A 132 -2.00 7.06 12.92
N VAL A 133 -0.79 6.77 12.42
CA VAL A 133 -0.40 7.11 11.04
C VAL A 133 -1.20 6.34 10.03
N THR A 134 -1.54 5.09 10.34
CA THR A 134 -2.20 4.19 9.40
C THR A 134 -3.60 4.67 9.01
N GLU A 135 -4.21 5.53 9.80
CA GLU A 135 -5.54 6.08 9.52
C GLU A 135 -5.52 7.07 8.35
N THR A 136 -4.43 7.82 8.18
CA THR A 136 -4.29 8.87 7.16
C THR A 136 -3.35 8.52 6.03
N ALA A 137 -2.50 7.50 6.22
CA ALA A 137 -1.49 7.08 5.25
C ALA A 137 -2.00 6.05 4.24
N HIS A 138 -1.38 6.05 3.06
CA HIS A 138 -1.47 4.92 2.16
C HIS A 138 -0.61 3.76 2.70
N VAL A 139 -1.27 2.74 3.25
CA VAL A 139 -0.58 1.60 3.85
C VAL A 139 -0.24 0.57 2.78
N LEU A 140 1.05 0.26 2.65
CA LEU A 140 1.58 -0.81 1.81
C LEU A 140 2.08 -1.97 2.68
N ASP A 141 1.38 -3.08 2.63
CA ASP A 141 1.83 -4.32 3.23
C ASP A 141 2.84 -5.02 2.31
N THR A 142 4.09 -5.04 2.72
CA THR A 142 5.21 -5.62 1.97
C THR A 142 5.50 -7.07 2.33
N THR A 143 4.63 -7.74 3.10
CA THR A 143 4.78 -9.15 3.46
C THR A 143 4.90 -10.00 2.21
N ARG A 144 5.99 -10.76 2.08
CA ARG A 144 6.27 -11.64 0.94
C ARG A 144 6.29 -10.95 -0.43
N LEU A 145 6.37 -9.62 -0.48
CA LEU A 145 6.57 -8.89 -1.74
C LEU A 145 8.03 -8.98 -2.19
N LEU A 146 8.22 -9.18 -3.49
CA LEU A 146 9.53 -9.01 -4.10
C LEU A 146 9.88 -7.51 -4.16
N PRO A 147 11.16 -7.14 -4.09
CA PRO A 147 11.60 -5.75 -4.25
C PRO A 147 11.09 -5.08 -5.53
N SER A 148 11.00 -5.82 -6.64
CA SER A 148 10.46 -5.35 -7.92
C SER A 148 8.96 -5.03 -7.85
N GLN A 149 8.18 -5.82 -7.10
CA GLN A 149 6.76 -5.54 -6.89
C GLN A 149 6.57 -4.27 -6.04
N LEU A 150 7.36 -4.12 -4.97
CA LEU A 150 7.31 -2.92 -4.14
C LEU A 150 7.65 -1.67 -4.97
N ARG A 151 8.71 -1.71 -5.78
CA ARG A 151 9.06 -0.60 -6.68
C ARG A 151 7.90 -0.22 -7.60
N ARG A 152 7.26 -1.19 -8.23
CA ARG A 152 6.08 -0.95 -9.08
C ARG A 152 4.93 -0.32 -8.31
N TRP A 153 4.65 -0.78 -7.09
CA TRP A 153 3.57 -0.23 -6.28
C TRP A 153 3.85 1.20 -5.84
N VAL A 154 5.11 1.54 -5.56
CA VAL A 154 5.53 2.92 -5.29
C VAL A 154 5.34 3.79 -6.54
N GLN A 155 5.69 3.30 -7.74
CA GLN A 155 5.45 4.02 -8.99
C GLN A 155 3.96 4.25 -9.25
N GLN A 156 3.10 3.25 -9.02
CA GLN A 156 1.66 3.41 -9.13
C GLN A 156 1.13 4.47 -8.18
N PHE A 157 1.59 4.45 -6.92
CA PHE A 157 1.21 5.44 -5.92
C PHE A 157 1.55 6.88 -6.35
N VAL A 158 2.74 7.09 -6.90
CA VAL A 158 3.20 8.41 -7.35
C VAL A 158 2.40 8.94 -8.54
N LYS A 159 2.06 8.07 -9.50
CA LYS A 159 1.34 8.44 -10.74
C LYS A 159 -0.12 8.80 -10.50
N GLN A 160 -0.69 8.48 -9.34
CA GLN A 160 -2.08 8.84 -9.03
C GLN A 160 -2.23 10.35 -8.89
N PRO A 161 -3.29 10.94 -9.45
CA PRO A 161 -3.62 12.33 -9.18
C PRO A 161 -3.93 12.53 -7.69
N ALA A 162 -3.77 13.75 -7.19
CA ALA A 162 -4.24 14.11 -5.86
C ALA A 162 -5.76 13.93 -5.80
N ALA A 163 -6.22 12.94 -5.05
CA ALA A 163 -7.63 12.63 -4.87
C ALA A 163 -8.03 12.77 -3.41
N LYS A 164 -9.28 13.17 -3.15
CA LYS A 164 -9.81 13.24 -1.77
C LYS A 164 -9.79 11.86 -1.09
N LEU A 165 -9.95 10.77 -1.85
CA LEU A 165 -9.87 9.39 -1.38
C LEU A 165 -9.36 8.49 -2.51
N THR A 166 -8.29 7.75 -2.26
CA THR A 166 -7.76 6.73 -3.18
C THR A 166 -8.36 5.38 -2.83
N LEU A 167 -8.98 4.72 -3.83
CA LEU A 167 -9.49 3.34 -3.72
C LEU A 167 -8.41 2.37 -4.20
N THR A 168 -8.06 1.38 -3.39
CA THR A 168 -7.17 0.30 -3.82
C THR A 168 -7.93 -1.02 -3.82
N PHE A 169 -8.06 -1.66 -4.98
CA PHE A 169 -8.54 -3.02 -5.12
C PHE A 169 -7.34 -3.98 -5.17
N GLU A 170 -7.19 -4.81 -4.14
CA GLU A 170 -6.04 -5.70 -4.02
C GLU A 170 -6.48 -7.17 -4.05
N SER A 171 -6.09 -7.93 -5.08
CA SER A 171 -6.34 -9.37 -5.11
C SER A 171 -5.30 -10.14 -4.30
N PHE A 172 -5.75 -11.14 -3.53
CA PHE A 172 -4.87 -11.99 -2.72
C PHE A 172 -5.33 -13.46 -2.70
N GLY A 173 -4.45 -14.32 -2.22
CA GLY A 173 -4.74 -15.74 -2.01
C GLY A 173 -4.76 -16.11 -0.52
N TYR A 174 -5.87 -16.67 -0.03
CA TYR A 174 -6.01 -17.11 1.36
C TYR A 174 -4.89 -18.06 1.81
N LYS A 175 -4.37 -18.90 0.92
CA LYS A 175 -3.22 -19.78 1.23
C LYS A 175 -1.94 -19.04 1.60
N ARG A 176 -1.88 -17.72 1.34
CA ARG A 176 -0.74 -16.86 1.66
C ARG A 176 -1.01 -15.94 2.86
N GLY A 177 -2.16 -16.09 3.51
CA GLY A 177 -2.62 -15.23 4.60
C GLY A 177 -3.37 -13.99 4.11
N LEU A 178 -4.08 -13.35 5.04
CA LEU A 178 -4.77 -12.10 4.82
C LEU A 178 -3.75 -10.95 4.65
N PRO A 179 -3.99 -9.99 3.75
CA PRO A 179 -3.21 -8.76 3.72
C PRO A 179 -3.37 -8.00 5.02
N TYR A 180 -2.27 -7.54 5.58
CA TYR A 180 -2.28 -6.84 6.86
C TYR A 180 -2.95 -5.46 6.78
N ALA A 181 -2.87 -4.82 5.62
CA ALA A 181 -3.38 -3.47 5.36
C ALA A 181 -4.70 -3.53 4.58
N SER A 182 -5.71 -4.24 5.08
CA SER A 182 -7.04 -4.32 4.46
C SER A 182 -8.08 -3.61 5.31
N ASP A 183 -8.82 -2.68 4.72
CA ASP A 183 -10.00 -2.05 5.35
C ASP A 183 -11.25 -2.91 5.16
N LEU A 184 -11.41 -3.48 3.97
CA LEU A 184 -12.50 -4.40 3.62
C LEU A 184 -11.93 -5.65 2.98
N VAL A 185 -12.51 -6.82 3.30
CA VAL A 185 -12.12 -8.11 2.73
C VAL A 185 -13.35 -8.84 2.21
N PHE A 186 -13.34 -9.20 0.92
CA PHE A 186 -14.38 -9.99 0.29
C PHE A 186 -13.83 -11.35 -0.13
N ASP A 187 -14.54 -12.42 0.26
CA ASP A 187 -14.21 -13.79 -0.09
C ASP A 187 -14.99 -14.21 -1.34
N VAL A 188 -14.25 -14.44 -2.43
CA VAL A 188 -14.84 -14.88 -3.70
C VAL A 188 -14.55 -16.37 -4.00
N ARG A 189 -14.30 -17.20 -2.97
CA ARG A 189 -14.06 -18.64 -3.15
C ARG A 189 -15.30 -19.43 -3.52
N CYS A 190 -16.49 -18.89 -3.25
CA CYS A 190 -17.78 -19.48 -3.66
C CYS A 190 -18.01 -19.45 -5.18
N LEU A 191 -17.30 -18.60 -5.92
CA LEU A 191 -17.45 -18.47 -7.36
C LEU A 191 -16.86 -19.69 -8.11
N PRO A 192 -17.34 -19.99 -9.33
CA PRO A 192 -16.79 -21.02 -10.21
C PRO A 192 -15.26 -20.92 -10.33
N ASN A 193 -14.57 -22.05 -10.30
CA ASN A 193 -13.12 -22.07 -10.16
C ASN A 193 -12.41 -22.50 -11.45
N PRO A 194 -11.77 -21.59 -12.19
CA PRO A 194 -11.05 -21.91 -13.43
C PRO A 194 -9.93 -22.94 -13.26
N TYR A 195 -9.45 -23.14 -12.03
CA TYR A 195 -8.37 -24.08 -11.73
C TYR A 195 -8.71 -25.55 -12.11
N TYR A 196 -9.99 -25.91 -12.14
CA TYR A 196 -10.42 -27.26 -12.50
C TYR A 196 -10.34 -27.53 -14.00
N SER A 197 -10.30 -26.50 -14.84
CA SER A 197 -10.02 -26.64 -16.27
C SER A 197 -8.49 -26.70 -16.50
N PRO A 198 -7.96 -27.80 -17.09
CA PRO A 198 -6.52 -27.93 -17.36
C PRO A 198 -5.95 -26.76 -18.19
N GLU A 199 -6.74 -26.24 -19.13
CA GLU A 199 -6.35 -25.16 -20.03
C GLU A 199 -6.29 -23.79 -19.32
N LEU A 200 -7.17 -23.56 -18.34
CA LEU A 200 -7.26 -22.30 -17.60
C LEU A 200 -6.31 -22.27 -16.37
N ARG A 201 -5.93 -23.44 -15.87
CA ARG A 201 -5.12 -23.57 -14.64
C ARG A 201 -3.80 -22.78 -14.66
N PRO A 202 -2.99 -22.78 -15.74
CA PRO A 202 -1.72 -22.05 -15.78
C PRO A 202 -1.90 -20.55 -15.99
N LEU A 203 -3.09 -20.10 -16.38
CA LEU A 203 -3.40 -18.70 -16.67
C LEU A 203 -3.78 -17.93 -15.41
N THR A 204 -4.06 -16.65 -15.57
CA THR A 204 -4.49 -15.74 -14.49
C THR A 204 -5.81 -15.07 -14.84
N GLY A 205 -6.43 -14.36 -13.89
CA GLY A 205 -7.63 -13.57 -14.13
C GLY A 205 -7.44 -12.37 -15.08
N LEU A 206 -6.20 -12.07 -15.48
CA LEU A 206 -5.86 -11.06 -16.51
C LEU A 206 -5.89 -11.64 -17.93
N ASP A 207 -5.83 -12.96 -18.06
CA ASP A 207 -5.78 -13.61 -19.36
C ASP A 207 -7.19 -13.81 -19.94
N ALA A 208 -7.35 -13.47 -21.21
CA ALA A 208 -8.65 -13.46 -21.88
C ALA A 208 -9.47 -14.78 -21.74
N PRO A 209 -8.87 -15.99 -21.82
CA PRO A 209 -9.65 -17.21 -21.63
C PRO A 209 -10.28 -17.34 -20.24
N VAL A 210 -9.53 -16.95 -19.17
CA VAL A 210 -10.04 -16.97 -17.79
C VAL A 210 -11.09 -15.88 -17.60
N ALA A 211 -10.83 -14.68 -18.13
CA ALA A 211 -11.77 -13.57 -18.06
C ALA A 211 -13.09 -13.91 -18.76
N SER A 212 -13.04 -14.52 -19.96
CA SER A 212 -14.23 -14.96 -20.69
C SER A 212 -15.01 -16.06 -19.96
N TYR A 213 -14.31 -17.03 -19.38
CA TYR A 213 -14.93 -18.06 -18.55
C TYR A 213 -15.70 -17.46 -17.37
N LEU A 214 -15.05 -16.55 -16.61
CA LEU A 214 -15.67 -15.92 -15.44
C LEU A 214 -16.79 -14.94 -15.82
N ALA A 215 -16.67 -14.26 -16.95
CA ALA A 215 -17.69 -13.32 -17.43
C ALA A 215 -19.02 -14.03 -17.83
N GLN A 216 -18.96 -15.30 -18.23
CA GLN A 216 -20.14 -16.07 -18.60
C GLN A 216 -20.93 -16.63 -17.39
N GLU A 217 -20.33 -16.56 -16.20
CA GLU A 217 -20.91 -17.09 -14.97
C GLU A 217 -21.79 -16.04 -14.26
N PRO A 218 -23.12 -16.23 -14.16
CA PRO A 218 -24.02 -15.24 -13.57
C PRO A 218 -23.66 -14.87 -12.11
N LEU A 219 -23.21 -15.85 -11.31
CA LEU A 219 -22.79 -15.64 -9.92
C LEU A 219 -21.60 -14.70 -9.82
N VAL A 220 -20.72 -14.65 -10.83
CA VAL A 220 -19.57 -13.77 -10.84
C VAL A 220 -20.02 -12.32 -11.04
N SER A 221 -20.97 -12.10 -11.97
CA SER A 221 -21.54 -10.77 -12.20
C SER A 221 -22.30 -10.28 -10.95
N GLU A 222 -23.15 -11.13 -10.37
CA GLU A 222 -23.90 -10.81 -9.15
C GLU A 222 -22.96 -10.44 -8.00
N MET A 223 -21.92 -11.22 -7.74
CA MET A 223 -20.91 -10.90 -6.71
C MET A 223 -20.23 -9.56 -6.94
N ILE A 224 -19.86 -9.24 -8.18
CA ILE A 224 -19.24 -7.95 -8.53
C ILE A 224 -20.24 -6.80 -8.27
N ASP A 225 -21.51 -7.00 -8.65
CA ASP A 225 -22.56 -6.01 -8.47
C ASP A 225 -22.82 -5.72 -6.98
N ASP A 226 -22.91 -6.76 -6.15
CA ASP A 226 -23.12 -6.67 -4.72
C ASP A 226 -21.96 -5.95 -4.02
N ILE A 227 -20.73 -6.34 -4.34
CA ILE A 227 -19.52 -5.69 -3.79
C ILE A 227 -19.49 -4.21 -4.21
N ALA A 228 -19.77 -3.93 -5.49
CA ALA A 228 -19.76 -2.56 -5.99
C ALA A 228 -20.87 -1.71 -5.35
N ALA A 229 -22.06 -2.26 -5.18
CA ALA A 229 -23.18 -1.59 -4.50
C ALA A 229 -22.84 -1.29 -3.03
N PHE A 230 -22.24 -2.27 -2.33
CA PHE A 230 -21.76 -2.07 -0.96
C PHE A 230 -20.74 -0.91 -0.88
N ILE A 231 -19.71 -0.95 -1.74
CA ILE A 231 -18.67 0.09 -1.75
C ILE A 231 -19.28 1.46 -2.08
N ALA A 232 -20.09 1.56 -3.12
CA ALA A 232 -20.72 2.80 -3.56
C ALA A 232 -21.59 3.42 -2.45
N LYS A 233 -22.34 2.59 -1.71
CA LYS A 233 -23.16 3.03 -0.58
C LYS A 233 -22.35 3.64 0.56
N TRP A 234 -21.20 3.02 0.91
CA TRP A 234 -20.44 3.43 2.08
C TRP A 234 -19.32 4.43 1.77
N LEU A 235 -18.94 4.57 0.50
CA LEU A 235 -17.86 5.45 0.05
C LEU A 235 -18.00 6.92 0.52
N PRO A 236 -19.22 7.55 0.49
CA PRO A 236 -19.40 8.90 1.01
C PRO A 236 -19.07 9.03 2.49
N HIS A 237 -19.38 8.01 3.28
CA HIS A 237 -19.09 7.98 4.72
C HIS A 237 -17.58 7.91 5.01
N TYR A 238 -16.83 7.07 4.24
CA TYR A 238 -15.37 7.02 4.34
C TYR A 238 -14.73 8.36 3.94
N ARG A 239 -15.25 9.02 2.90
CA ARG A 239 -14.79 10.36 2.50
C ARG A 239 -15.04 11.43 3.58
N GLY A 240 -16.12 11.31 4.34
CA GLY A 240 -16.47 12.22 5.43
C GLY A 240 -15.60 12.08 6.68
N GLN A 241 -14.85 10.98 6.82
CA GLN A 241 -13.99 10.70 7.98
C GLN A 241 -12.53 11.16 7.78
N ASN A 242 -12.23 12.05 6.85
CA ASN A 242 -10.85 12.46 6.50
C ASN A 242 -9.92 11.30 6.11
N ARG A 243 -10.49 10.17 5.67
CA ARG A 243 -9.70 9.08 5.11
C ARG A 243 -9.23 9.43 3.70
N HIS A 244 -7.94 9.27 3.49
CA HIS A 244 -7.32 9.50 2.18
C HIS A 244 -7.20 8.22 1.35
N TYR A 245 -7.31 7.05 1.98
CA TYR A 245 -7.12 5.74 1.34
C TYR A 245 -8.12 4.73 1.87
N LEU A 246 -8.61 3.86 0.98
CA LEU A 246 -9.46 2.71 1.32
C LEU A 246 -8.97 1.50 0.53
N THR A 247 -8.48 0.48 1.23
CA THR A 247 -7.96 -0.74 0.64
C THR A 247 -8.99 -1.86 0.74
N ILE A 248 -9.45 -2.32 -0.41
CA ILE A 248 -10.47 -3.36 -0.58
C ILE A 248 -9.78 -4.60 -1.11
N CYS A 249 -9.72 -5.63 -0.28
CA CYS A 249 -9.03 -6.88 -0.59
C CYS A 249 -10.02 -7.94 -1.09
N ILE A 250 -9.73 -8.52 -2.25
CA ILE A 250 -10.53 -9.59 -2.87
C ILE A 250 -9.75 -10.89 -2.77
N GLY A 251 -10.30 -11.89 -2.09
CA GLY A 251 -9.62 -13.14 -1.77
C GLY A 251 -10.18 -14.36 -2.48
N CYS A 252 -9.31 -15.13 -3.17
CA CYS A 252 -9.61 -16.50 -3.56
C CYS A 252 -8.55 -17.46 -3.01
N THR A 253 -8.63 -18.76 -3.28
CA THR A 253 -7.71 -19.75 -2.71
C THR A 253 -6.25 -19.43 -3.04
N GLY A 254 -5.91 -19.26 -4.32
CA GLY A 254 -4.54 -19.03 -4.80
C GLY A 254 -4.19 -17.59 -5.10
N GLY A 255 -5.17 -16.70 -5.24
CA GLY A 255 -4.95 -15.31 -5.62
C GLY A 255 -4.58 -15.09 -7.09
N GLN A 256 -4.88 -16.04 -7.98
CA GLN A 256 -4.45 -16.02 -9.38
C GLN A 256 -5.60 -15.82 -10.39
N HIS A 257 -6.78 -16.35 -10.16
CA HIS A 257 -7.89 -16.34 -11.13
C HIS A 257 -9.04 -15.44 -10.67
N ARG A 258 -9.99 -15.97 -9.86
CA ARG A 258 -11.22 -15.29 -9.45
C ARG A 258 -11.00 -13.93 -8.81
N SER A 259 -10.12 -13.87 -7.80
CA SER A 259 -9.83 -12.60 -7.09
C SER A 259 -9.18 -11.55 -7.99
N VAL A 260 -8.35 -11.98 -8.94
CA VAL A 260 -7.71 -11.09 -9.91
C VAL A 260 -8.77 -10.49 -10.84
N TYR A 261 -9.61 -11.34 -11.42
CA TYR A 261 -10.68 -10.90 -12.32
C TYR A 261 -11.67 -9.94 -11.63
N VAL A 262 -12.15 -10.32 -10.43
CA VAL A 262 -13.10 -9.48 -9.67
C VAL A 262 -12.47 -8.14 -9.30
N ALA A 263 -11.19 -8.11 -8.86
CA ALA A 263 -10.49 -6.87 -8.54
C ALA A 263 -10.36 -5.95 -9.76
N GLU A 264 -10.06 -6.51 -10.95
CA GLU A 264 -10.01 -5.75 -12.21
C GLU A 264 -11.38 -5.17 -12.59
N MET A 265 -12.44 -5.98 -12.49
CA MET A 265 -13.79 -5.51 -12.82
C MET A 265 -14.27 -4.40 -11.88
N LEU A 266 -13.98 -4.52 -10.57
CA LEU A 266 -14.26 -3.46 -9.61
C LEU A 266 -13.41 -2.21 -9.89
N GLY A 267 -12.13 -2.38 -10.21
CA GLY A 267 -11.25 -1.27 -10.59
C GLY A 267 -11.78 -0.49 -11.79
N ARG A 268 -12.26 -1.19 -12.83
CA ARG A 268 -12.89 -0.56 -14.00
C ARG A 268 -14.19 0.16 -13.64
N ARG A 269 -15.03 -0.45 -12.79
CA ARG A 269 -16.30 0.16 -12.37
C ARG A 269 -16.12 1.45 -11.57
N PHE A 270 -15.01 1.58 -10.86
CA PHE A 270 -14.66 2.78 -10.10
C PHE A 270 -13.58 3.64 -10.78
N ALA A 271 -13.26 3.40 -12.07
CA ALA A 271 -12.22 4.12 -12.79
C ALA A 271 -12.44 5.64 -12.85
N ASP A 272 -13.71 6.07 -12.93
CA ASP A 272 -14.09 7.50 -12.91
C ASP A 272 -13.88 8.16 -11.54
N GLN A 273 -13.67 7.37 -10.50
CA GLN A 273 -13.28 7.86 -9.19
C GLN A 273 -11.78 8.17 -9.23
N ALA A 274 -11.42 9.44 -9.06
CA ALA A 274 -10.01 9.82 -9.02
C ALA A 274 -9.25 9.00 -7.97
N GLY A 275 -8.10 8.46 -8.35
CA GLY A 275 -7.24 7.70 -7.44
C GLY A 275 -7.57 6.22 -7.30
N THR A 276 -8.26 5.59 -8.25
CA THR A 276 -8.45 4.12 -8.22
C THR A 276 -7.19 3.37 -8.65
N ILE A 277 -6.77 2.39 -7.84
CA ILE A 277 -5.59 1.54 -8.05
C ILE A 277 -6.03 0.07 -7.99
N VAL A 278 -5.51 -0.75 -8.91
CA VAL A 278 -5.65 -2.22 -8.84
C VAL A 278 -4.28 -2.86 -8.64
N ARG A 279 -4.22 -3.86 -7.75
CA ARG A 279 -2.99 -4.59 -7.42
C ARG A 279 -3.25 -6.08 -7.27
N HIS A 280 -2.23 -6.86 -7.62
CA HIS A 280 -2.30 -8.33 -7.52
C HIS A 280 -1.12 -8.86 -6.71
N ARG A 281 -1.42 -9.32 -5.50
CA ARG A 281 -0.42 -9.76 -4.55
C ARG A 281 0.25 -11.07 -4.93
N ALA A 282 -0.52 -11.97 -5.54
CA ALA A 282 -0.07 -13.32 -5.88
C ALA A 282 0.57 -13.43 -7.26
N LEU A 283 0.42 -12.43 -8.13
CA LEU A 283 1.01 -12.46 -9.46
C LEU A 283 2.48 -12.02 -9.39
N SER A 284 3.38 -12.84 -9.94
CA SER A 284 4.79 -12.50 -10.07
C SER A 284 4.99 -11.37 -11.07
N ALA A 285 6.12 -10.65 -10.92
CA ALA A 285 6.46 -9.51 -11.77
C ALA A 285 6.46 -9.82 -13.28
N ASN A 286 6.73 -11.08 -13.65
CA ASN A 286 6.79 -11.52 -15.05
C ASN A 286 5.42 -11.83 -15.68
N LEU A 287 4.33 -11.85 -14.89
CA LEU A 287 2.98 -12.16 -15.35
C LEU A 287 2.10 -10.93 -15.55
N LEU A 288 2.63 -9.74 -15.27
CA LEU A 288 1.91 -8.48 -15.48
C LEU A 288 2.44 -7.84 -16.78
N PRO A 289 1.68 -7.88 -17.90
CA PRO A 289 2.09 -7.22 -19.12
C PRO A 289 2.01 -5.70 -18.96
N GLU A 290 3.08 -5.00 -19.35
CA GLU A 290 3.10 -3.54 -19.43
C GLU A 290 2.09 -2.98 -20.47
N ASN A 291 1.46 -3.84 -21.28
CA ASN A 291 0.70 -3.41 -22.46
C ASN A 291 -0.64 -4.15 -22.72
N LYS A 292 -1.21 -4.92 -21.78
CA LYS A 292 -2.51 -5.61 -22.06
C LYS A 292 -3.77 -4.79 -21.70
N LEU A 293 -3.61 -3.55 -21.21
CA LEU A 293 -4.74 -2.69 -20.79
C LEU A 293 -5.32 -1.82 -21.92
N GLN A 294 -4.81 -1.91 -23.16
CA GLN A 294 -5.28 -1.06 -24.28
C GLN A 294 -6.20 -1.77 -25.29
N THR A 295 -6.50 -3.05 -25.11
CA THR A 295 -7.31 -3.80 -26.11
C THR A 295 -8.31 -4.75 -25.45
N LEU A 296 -9.21 -4.26 -24.63
CA LEU A 296 -10.50 -4.91 -24.34
C LEU A 296 -11.57 -3.84 -24.09
#